data_e1607cc38711026ff5f8d21eb70bf13c
#
_entry.id   e1607cc38711026ff5f8d21eb70bf13c
#
_cell.length_a   1.000
_cell.length_b   1.000
_cell.length_c   1.000
_cell.angle_alpha   90.00
_cell.angle_beta   90.00
_cell.angle_gamma   90.00
#
_symmetry.space_group_name_H-M   'P 1'
#
loop_
_entity.id
_entity.type
_entity.pdbx_description
1 polymer ?
#
loop_
_entity_poly.entity_id
_entity_poly.type
_entity_poly.pdbx_seq_one_letter_code
_entity_poly.pdbx_strand_id
1 'polypeptide(L)'
;NCYGVWEEGFTSTEEDPRGVEADGNLDGKGPDHTPQSNFKIENMTIENLSKEAEMQDAIKIRRGAKATIVNALVKGSGLVTDLVDLKDGKGNADATTTISVSKELSQATANDVNGTGNVTVANGNTGVSTDTFAWTGYKF
;
A
#
# COMPACT_ATOMS: atom_id res chain seq x y z
N ASN A 1 9.75 -10.18 2.04
CA ASN A 1 9.56 -9.42 3.28
C ASN A 1 9.86 -7.94 3.02
N CYS A 2 8.97 -7.06 3.43
CA CYS A 2 9.08 -5.62 3.19
C CYS A 2 8.53 -4.85 4.40
N TYR A 3 9.29 -3.90 4.93
CA TYR A 3 8.83 -3.02 6.00
C TYR A 3 9.08 -1.57 5.61
N GLY A 4 8.02 -0.80 5.53
CA GLY A 4 8.07 0.64 5.29
C GLY A 4 7.55 1.40 6.49
N VAL A 5 8.26 2.43 6.94
CA VAL A 5 7.83 3.27 8.05
C VAL A 5 7.94 4.74 7.70
N TRP A 6 6.90 5.50 8.05
CA TRP A 6 6.94 6.94 8.18
C TRP A 6 7.10 7.27 9.66
N GLU A 7 8.27 7.73 10.03
CA GLU A 7 8.60 8.07 11.41
C GLU A 7 7.79 9.27 11.93
N GLU A 8 7.75 9.48 13.23
CA GLU A 8 6.88 10.49 13.89
C GLU A 8 7.02 11.91 13.31
N GLY A 9 8.22 12.32 12.93
CA GLY A 9 8.50 13.65 12.36
C GLY A 9 8.54 13.68 10.82
N PHE A 10 8.14 12.62 10.15
CA PHE A 10 8.14 12.59 8.69
C PHE A 10 7.16 13.61 8.09
N THR A 11 7.63 14.39 7.11
CA THR A 11 6.83 15.31 6.32
C THR A 11 6.94 14.97 4.84
N SER A 12 5.95 15.34 4.04
CA SER A 12 5.97 15.16 2.60
C SER A 12 5.56 16.44 1.89
N THR A 13 6.17 16.71 0.75
CA THR A 13 5.76 17.76 -0.19
C THR A 13 4.88 17.22 -1.31
N GLU A 14 4.68 15.91 -1.38
CA GLU A 14 3.73 15.30 -2.30
C GLU A 14 2.29 15.62 -1.88
N GLU A 15 1.41 15.88 -2.85
CA GLU A 15 -0.01 16.14 -2.59
C GLU A 15 -0.76 14.87 -2.18
N ASP A 16 -0.31 13.71 -2.65
CA ASP A 16 -0.96 12.41 -2.45
C ASP A 16 0.07 11.31 -2.09
N PRO A 17 0.80 11.45 -0.97
CA PRO A 17 1.87 10.52 -0.61
C PRO A 17 1.31 9.15 -0.19
N ARG A 18 1.98 8.08 -0.60
CA ARG A 18 1.52 6.70 -0.47
C ARG A 18 2.51 5.78 0.21
N GLY A 19 2.02 4.70 0.79
CA GLY A 19 2.86 3.65 1.34
C GLY A 19 3.48 2.77 0.24
N VAL A 20 2.65 2.23 -0.63
CA VAL A 20 3.03 1.51 -1.86
C VAL A 20 2.30 2.14 -3.02
N GLU A 21 3.02 2.44 -4.08
CA GLU A 21 2.44 2.86 -5.35
C GLU A 21 2.97 2.00 -6.49
N ALA A 22 2.07 1.47 -7.31
CA ALA A 22 2.43 0.67 -8.47
C ALA A 22 1.64 1.06 -9.71
N ASP A 23 2.37 1.49 -10.72
CA ASP A 23 1.85 1.84 -12.04
C ASP A 23 2.11 0.74 -13.07
N GLY A 24 1.12 0.43 -13.86
CA GLY A 24 1.29 -0.43 -15.03
C GLY A 24 1.76 0.32 -16.26
N ASN A 25 1.36 1.59 -16.41
CA ASN A 25 1.63 2.40 -17.59
C ASN A 25 2.04 3.82 -17.19
N LEU A 26 3.32 4.12 -17.27
CA LEU A 26 3.88 5.43 -16.89
C LEU A 26 3.32 6.59 -17.73
N ASP A 27 2.96 6.34 -18.98
CA ASP A 27 2.42 7.37 -19.87
C ASP A 27 0.90 7.54 -19.72
N GLY A 28 0.26 6.77 -18.83
CA GLY A 28 -1.17 6.76 -18.63
C GLY A 28 -1.98 6.26 -19.83
N LYS A 29 -1.41 5.37 -20.64
CA LYS A 29 -2.08 4.77 -21.81
C LYS A 29 -3.06 3.65 -21.42
N GLY A 30 -3.02 3.25 -20.16
CA GLY A 30 -3.94 2.27 -19.59
C GLY A 30 -3.54 0.82 -19.87
N PRO A 31 -4.48 -0.13 -19.65
CA PRO A 31 -4.18 -1.56 -19.64
C PRO A 31 -3.79 -2.14 -21.02
N ASP A 32 -4.04 -1.41 -22.10
CA ASP A 32 -3.69 -1.85 -23.45
C ASP A 32 -2.18 -1.76 -23.75
N HIS A 33 -1.45 -0.99 -22.95
CA HIS A 33 0.00 -0.87 -23.12
C HIS A 33 0.71 -2.06 -22.46
N THR A 34 1.28 -2.92 -23.27
CA THR A 34 1.90 -4.18 -22.81
C THR A 34 3.42 -4.18 -23.01
N PRO A 35 4.18 -4.88 -22.12
CA PRO A 35 3.70 -5.54 -20.91
C PRO A 35 3.36 -4.56 -19.81
N GLN A 36 2.37 -4.91 -18.99
CA GLN A 36 2.03 -4.20 -17.76
C GLN A 36 2.87 -4.70 -16.57
N SER A 37 2.99 -3.89 -15.52
CA SER A 37 3.61 -4.32 -14.27
C SER A 37 2.85 -5.50 -13.69
N ASN A 38 3.58 -6.55 -13.30
CA ASN A 38 3.03 -7.71 -12.62
C ASN A 38 4.02 -8.15 -11.55
N PHE A 39 3.63 -8.07 -10.27
CA PHE A 39 4.54 -8.32 -9.16
C PHE A 39 3.84 -9.02 -7.99
N LYS A 40 4.67 -9.60 -7.12
CA LYS A 40 4.23 -10.24 -5.88
C LYS A 40 5.00 -9.67 -4.70
N ILE A 41 4.27 -9.37 -3.62
CA ILE A 41 4.83 -9.05 -2.30
C ILE A 41 4.27 -10.03 -1.28
N GLU A 42 5.13 -10.59 -0.44
CA GLU A 42 4.77 -11.45 0.68
C GLU A 42 5.34 -10.88 1.97
N ASN A 43 4.53 -10.89 3.04
CA ASN A 43 4.90 -10.41 4.37
C ASN A 43 5.35 -8.94 4.33
N MET A 44 4.40 -8.04 4.16
CA MET A 44 4.63 -6.61 4.10
C MET A 44 4.03 -5.91 5.32
N THR A 45 4.78 -5.01 5.94
CA THR A 45 4.25 -4.07 6.92
C THR A 45 4.45 -2.64 6.43
N ILE A 46 3.38 -1.86 6.47
CA ILE A 46 3.38 -0.41 6.26
C ILE A 46 2.99 0.23 7.59
N GLU A 47 3.87 1.07 8.13
CA GLU A 47 3.63 1.76 9.41
C GLU A 47 3.66 3.26 9.21
N ASN A 48 2.56 3.95 9.58
CA ASN A 48 2.53 5.41 9.62
C ASN A 48 2.49 5.89 11.07
N LEU A 49 3.58 6.48 11.54
CA LEU A 49 3.70 7.12 12.85
C LEU A 49 3.65 8.65 12.73
N SER A 50 3.71 9.21 11.52
CA SER A 50 3.72 10.64 11.30
C SER A 50 2.41 11.29 11.74
N LYS A 51 2.54 12.43 12.41
CA LYS A 51 1.42 13.34 12.73
C LYS A 51 1.38 14.53 11.78
N GLU A 52 2.43 14.69 10.96
CA GLU A 52 2.64 15.83 10.08
C GLU A 52 2.26 15.51 8.61
N ALA A 53 2.25 14.22 8.26
CA ALA A 53 1.92 13.77 6.92
C ALA A 53 0.79 12.73 6.94
N GLU A 54 -0.25 12.99 6.17
CA GLU A 54 -1.32 12.04 5.88
C GLU A 54 -0.86 11.09 4.76
N MET A 55 -1.02 9.79 4.96
CA MET A 55 -0.83 8.81 3.92
C MET A 55 -2.15 8.67 3.13
N GLN A 56 -2.16 9.17 1.90
CA GLN A 56 -3.38 9.18 1.07
C GLN A 56 -3.88 7.75 0.82
N ASP A 57 -2.99 6.87 0.38
CA ASP A 57 -3.28 5.45 0.19
C ASP A 57 -2.18 4.61 0.86
N ALA A 58 -2.53 3.61 1.67
CA ALA A 58 -1.51 2.67 2.13
C ALA A 58 -1.01 1.79 0.97
N ILE A 59 -1.92 1.36 0.10
CA ILE A 59 -1.60 0.55 -1.09
C ILE A 59 -2.35 1.12 -2.29
N LYS A 60 -1.63 1.68 -3.26
CA LYS A 60 -2.14 2.17 -4.54
C LYS A 60 -1.66 1.30 -5.68
N ILE A 61 -2.58 0.68 -6.40
CA ILE A 61 -2.31 -0.07 -7.62
C ILE A 61 -3.16 0.52 -8.73
N ARG A 62 -2.55 0.88 -9.86
CA ARG A 62 -3.26 1.59 -10.92
C ARG A 62 -2.70 1.35 -12.32
N ARG A 63 -3.39 1.88 -13.32
CA ARG A 63 -2.94 1.95 -14.72
C ARG A 63 -2.59 0.59 -15.32
N GLY A 64 -3.41 -0.42 -15.02
CA GLY A 64 -3.23 -1.77 -15.54
C GLY A 64 -2.20 -2.62 -14.78
N ALA A 65 -1.56 -2.09 -13.73
CA ALA A 65 -0.68 -2.89 -12.89
C ALA A 65 -1.44 -4.05 -12.24
N LYS A 66 -0.82 -5.23 -12.20
CA LYS A 66 -1.29 -6.40 -11.48
C LYS A 66 -0.43 -6.64 -10.25
N ALA A 67 -1.06 -6.76 -9.10
CA ALA A 67 -0.41 -7.07 -7.85
C ALA A 67 -0.95 -8.38 -7.24
N THR A 68 -0.06 -9.15 -6.64
CA THR A 68 -0.40 -10.21 -5.69
C THR A 68 0.27 -9.87 -4.38
N ILE A 69 -0.51 -9.43 -3.39
CA ILE A 69 0.00 -9.06 -2.06
C ILE A 69 -0.59 -10.00 -1.02
N VAL A 70 0.27 -10.70 -0.30
CA VAL A 70 -0.10 -11.71 0.68
C VAL A 70 0.49 -11.34 2.03
N ASN A 71 -0.33 -11.46 3.09
CA ASN A 71 0.07 -11.17 4.46
C ASN A 71 0.60 -9.73 4.63
N ALA A 72 -0.21 -8.74 4.23
CA ALA A 72 0.08 -7.34 4.47
C ALA A 72 -0.53 -6.87 5.79
N LEU A 73 0.19 -6.02 6.53
CA LEU A 73 -0.28 -5.30 7.70
C LEU A 73 -0.06 -3.80 7.52
N VAL A 74 -1.11 -3.01 7.68
CA VAL A 74 -1.04 -1.55 7.75
C VAL A 74 -1.34 -1.13 9.17
N LYS A 75 -0.41 -0.43 9.83
CA LYS A 75 -0.53 -0.06 11.24
C LYS A 75 -0.03 1.35 11.52
N GLY A 76 -0.30 1.83 12.73
CA GLY A 76 0.28 3.06 13.25
C GLY A 76 -0.73 4.06 13.78
N SER A 77 -0.20 5.20 14.27
CA SER A 77 -0.98 6.31 14.84
C SER A 77 -1.22 7.45 13.86
N GLY A 78 -0.49 7.49 12.76
CA GLY A 78 -0.67 8.47 11.69
C GLY A 78 -1.93 8.22 10.87
N LEU A 79 -2.38 9.27 10.18
CA LEU A 79 -3.58 9.19 9.36
C LEU A 79 -3.30 8.42 8.05
N VAL A 80 -4.17 7.48 7.74
CA VAL A 80 -4.23 6.77 6.47
C VAL A 80 -5.65 6.95 5.91
N THR A 81 -5.78 7.62 4.76
CA THR A 81 -7.09 7.92 4.20
C THR A 81 -7.71 6.68 3.57
N ASP A 82 -7.06 6.07 2.59
CA ASP A 82 -7.52 4.85 1.97
C ASP A 82 -6.56 3.67 2.27
N LEU A 83 -7.13 2.53 2.69
CA LEU A 83 -6.30 1.35 2.94
C LEU A 83 -5.77 0.75 1.63
N VAL A 84 -6.68 0.54 0.67
CA VAL A 84 -6.34 0.04 -0.68
C VAL A 84 -7.12 0.86 -1.71
N ASP A 85 -6.40 1.48 -2.63
CA ASP A 85 -7.00 2.15 -3.77
C ASP A 85 -6.55 1.54 -5.10
N LEU A 86 -7.52 1.08 -5.89
CA LEU A 86 -7.34 0.41 -7.18
C LEU A 86 -7.85 1.24 -8.36
N LYS A 87 -8.23 2.51 -8.12
CA LYS A 87 -8.77 3.42 -9.13
C LYS A 87 -7.73 4.43 -9.60
N ASP A 88 -7.81 4.80 -10.86
CA ASP A 88 -7.11 5.96 -11.41
C ASP A 88 -7.82 6.44 -12.70
N GLY A 89 -7.86 7.75 -12.91
CA GLY A 89 -8.49 8.35 -14.10
C GLY A 89 -7.82 7.97 -15.43
N LYS A 90 -6.58 7.45 -15.38
CA LYS A 90 -5.82 6.95 -16.54
C LYS A 90 -5.78 5.42 -16.63
N GLY A 91 -6.56 4.74 -15.82
CA GLY A 91 -6.70 3.28 -15.82
C GLY A 91 -6.61 2.68 -14.43
N ASN A 92 -7.56 1.84 -14.09
CA ASN A 92 -7.61 1.12 -12.81
C ASN A 92 -6.52 0.04 -12.73
N ALA A 93 -6.39 -0.57 -11.56
CA ALA A 93 -5.62 -1.80 -11.40
C ALA A 93 -6.15 -2.92 -12.32
N ASP A 94 -5.32 -3.88 -12.67
CA ASP A 94 -5.77 -5.11 -13.33
C ASP A 94 -6.80 -5.82 -12.45
N ALA A 95 -7.91 -6.25 -13.03
CA ALA A 95 -9.04 -6.86 -12.32
C ALA A 95 -8.68 -8.18 -11.60
N THR A 96 -7.56 -8.80 -11.97
CA THR A 96 -7.04 -10.02 -11.32
C THR A 96 -6.07 -9.73 -10.17
N THR A 97 -5.88 -8.45 -9.81
CA THR A 97 -5.12 -8.06 -8.61
C THR A 97 -5.74 -8.69 -7.36
N THR A 98 -4.88 -9.30 -6.54
CA THR A 98 -5.28 -9.95 -5.27
C THR A 98 -4.50 -9.37 -4.11
N ILE A 99 -5.19 -8.96 -3.06
CA ILE A 99 -4.58 -8.36 -1.87
C ILE A 99 -5.23 -8.95 -0.62
N SER A 100 -4.39 -9.43 0.30
CA SER A 100 -4.81 -9.83 1.66
C SER A 100 -4.12 -8.92 2.67
N VAL A 101 -4.90 -8.12 3.39
CA VAL A 101 -4.42 -7.06 4.28
C VAL A 101 -5.19 -7.01 5.59
N SER A 102 -4.49 -6.76 6.69
CA SER A 102 -5.04 -6.38 7.99
C SER A 102 -4.70 -4.93 8.29
N LYS A 103 -5.51 -4.27 9.12
CA LYS A 103 -5.23 -2.92 9.61
C LYS A 103 -5.25 -2.85 11.13
N GLU A 104 -4.25 -2.18 11.69
CA GLU A 104 -4.11 -1.86 13.11
C GLU A 104 -3.83 -0.35 13.24
N LEU A 105 -4.81 0.46 12.84
CA LEU A 105 -4.72 1.91 12.80
C LEU A 105 -5.47 2.54 13.98
N SER A 106 -4.93 3.61 14.53
CA SER A 106 -5.58 4.38 15.60
C SER A 106 -6.81 5.16 15.11
N GLN A 107 -6.92 5.38 13.81
CA GLN A 107 -8.02 6.09 13.18
C GLN A 107 -8.67 5.23 12.07
N ALA A 108 -9.95 5.44 11.84
CA ALA A 108 -10.65 4.78 10.76
C ALA A 108 -10.18 5.33 9.39
N THR A 109 -10.07 4.45 8.42
CA THR A 109 -9.87 4.81 7.01
C THR A 109 -11.17 5.33 6.40
N ALA A 110 -11.09 6.24 5.44
CA ALA A 110 -12.25 6.69 4.68
C ALA A 110 -12.80 5.54 3.82
N ASN A 111 -11.90 4.81 3.17
CA ASN A 111 -12.24 3.59 2.45
C ASN A 111 -11.28 2.46 2.83
N ASP A 112 -11.82 1.26 3.07
CA ASP A 112 -11.02 0.06 3.19
C ASP A 112 -10.60 -0.45 1.81
N VAL A 113 -11.48 -0.32 0.82
CA VAL A 113 -11.20 -0.64 -0.58
C VAL A 113 -11.89 0.37 -1.48
N ASN A 114 -11.13 1.04 -2.31
CA ASN A 114 -11.60 1.91 -3.37
C ASN A 114 -11.29 1.29 -4.73
N GLY A 115 -12.32 0.90 -5.48
CA GLY A 115 -12.16 0.25 -6.78
C GLY A 115 -12.51 -1.24 -6.79
N THR A 116 -12.15 -1.92 -7.87
CA THR A 116 -12.51 -3.32 -8.13
C THR A 116 -11.26 -4.20 -8.16
N GLY A 117 -11.27 -5.28 -7.39
CA GLY A 117 -10.21 -6.28 -7.30
C GLY A 117 -10.55 -7.33 -6.24
N ASN A 118 -9.75 -8.38 -6.14
CA ASN A 118 -9.91 -9.40 -5.11
C ASN A 118 -9.15 -8.97 -3.85
N VAL A 119 -9.75 -8.05 -3.08
CA VAL A 119 -9.17 -7.55 -1.83
C VAL A 119 -9.88 -8.16 -0.65
N THR A 120 -9.13 -8.80 0.23
CA THR A 120 -9.60 -9.29 1.52
C THR A 120 -9.02 -8.42 2.63
N VAL A 121 -9.88 -7.65 3.29
CA VAL A 121 -9.55 -6.90 4.51
C VAL A 121 -10.06 -7.72 5.69
N ALA A 122 -9.15 -8.32 6.43
CA ALA A 122 -9.49 -9.22 7.54
C ALA A 122 -8.40 -9.19 8.61
N ASN A 123 -8.76 -9.60 9.82
CA ASN A 123 -7.77 -9.81 10.88
C ASN A 123 -6.97 -11.08 10.60
N GLY A 124 -5.69 -11.09 10.99
CA GLY A 124 -4.84 -12.27 10.92
C GLY A 124 -3.63 -12.18 9.99
N ASN A 125 -3.56 -11.16 9.12
CA ASN A 125 -2.29 -10.86 8.47
C ASN A 125 -1.36 -10.16 9.48
N THR A 126 -0.16 -10.66 9.64
CA THR A 126 0.82 -10.17 10.62
C THR A 126 1.91 -9.31 10.01
N GLY A 127 1.93 -9.24 8.67
CA GLY A 127 3.02 -8.56 7.95
C GLY A 127 4.37 -9.19 8.22
N VAL A 128 5.37 -8.36 8.42
CA VAL A 128 6.73 -8.76 8.80
C VAL A 128 7.18 -7.99 10.04
N SER A 129 7.88 -8.67 10.96
CA SER A 129 8.48 -8.03 12.13
C SER A 129 9.77 -7.29 11.75
N THR A 130 10.02 -6.17 12.44
CA THR A 130 11.29 -5.42 12.36
C THR A 130 12.51 -6.27 12.72
N ASP A 131 12.34 -7.29 13.56
CA ASP A 131 13.42 -8.24 13.92
C ASP A 131 14.02 -8.92 12.69
N THR A 132 13.23 -9.12 11.63
CA THR A 132 13.70 -9.66 10.34
C THR A 132 14.81 -8.82 9.73
N PHE A 133 14.89 -7.53 10.08
CA PHE A 133 15.83 -6.56 9.55
C PHE A 133 16.95 -6.18 10.53
N ALA A 134 17.07 -6.87 11.66
CA ALA A 134 18.09 -6.59 12.69
C ALA A 134 19.54 -6.58 12.13
N TRP A 135 19.78 -7.34 11.06
CA TRP A 135 21.07 -7.39 10.36
C TRP A 135 21.48 -6.07 9.70
N THR A 136 20.52 -5.16 9.46
CA THR A 136 20.78 -3.83 8.86
C THR A 136 21.42 -2.86 9.84
N GLY A 137 21.26 -3.10 11.16
CA GLY A 137 21.64 -2.17 12.21
C GLY A 137 20.70 -0.95 12.35
N TYR A 138 19.66 -0.86 11.53
CA TYR A 138 18.64 0.19 11.67
C TYR A 138 17.82 -0.05 12.94
N LYS A 139 17.50 1.03 13.65
CA LYS A 139 16.63 0.99 14.85
C LYS A 139 15.27 1.55 14.47
N PHE A 140 14.31 0.66 14.38
CA PHE A 140 12.91 1.00 14.15
C PHE A 140 12.28 1.62 15.38
#